data_590377a212165d0b098a26200c9ebd38
#
_entry.id   590377a212165d0b098a26200c9ebd38
#
_cell.length_a   1.000
_cell.length_b   1.000
_cell.length_c   1.000
_cell.angle_alpha   90.00
_cell.angle_beta   90.00
_cell.angle_gamma   90.00
#
_symmetry.space_group_name_H-M   'P 1'
#
loop_
_entity.id
_entity.type
_entity.pdbx_description
1 polymer ?
#
loop_
_entity_poly.entity_id
_entity_poly.type
_entity_poly.pdbx_seq_one_letter_code
_entity_poly.pdbx_strand_id
1 'polypeptide(L)'
;MNLTKKALSSSVAAVILTAAGFAISGNVVAAPEISASAAVASTYLWRGYDVGSGTPAVSGDLMVSSGGAYAGIWGSSGDTSAGSEYNLFAGYAFELGGLSVDLSVWNWIYPTTSTLGGENARFGDISEVVLGLGYGPFSFTYYDNVAGDSGYEYYTLGAELGQFALLVGRHSVPGGDDPMHVDLSYAYNNNLSFTLSQFVSDEPDDDNLKFIVSYSIPISH
;
A
#
# COMPACT_ATOMS: atom_id res chain seq x y z
N MET A 1 24.19 15.56 23.67
CA MET A 1 23.14 16.24 22.92
C MET A 1 22.32 15.15 22.24
N ASN A 2 21.25 14.68 22.92
CA ASN A 2 20.45 13.54 22.50
C ASN A 2 19.47 14.00 21.43
N LEU A 3 19.72 13.61 20.19
CA LEU A 3 18.74 13.72 19.10
C LEU A 3 17.77 12.55 19.25
N THR A 4 16.65 12.79 19.88
CA THR A 4 15.47 11.92 19.80
C THR A 4 15.06 11.82 18.34
N LYS A 5 15.27 10.64 17.72
CA LYS A 5 14.71 10.31 16.42
C LYS A 5 13.20 10.27 16.59
N LYS A 6 12.51 11.34 16.19
CA LYS A 6 11.08 11.28 15.93
C LYS A 6 10.90 10.36 14.73
N ALA A 7 10.25 9.23 14.97
CA ALA A 7 9.72 8.43 13.88
C ALA A 7 8.76 9.32 13.10
N LEU A 8 9.10 9.66 11.87
CA LEU A 8 8.14 10.21 10.92
C LEU A 8 7.20 9.06 10.55
N SER A 9 5.98 9.11 11.06
CA SER A 9 4.90 8.31 10.52
C SER A 9 4.55 8.91 9.15
N SER A 10 5.14 8.37 8.10
CA SER A 10 4.85 8.78 6.72
C SER A 10 3.49 8.21 6.32
N SER A 11 2.43 8.94 6.68
CA SER A 11 1.09 8.67 6.16
C SER A 11 0.98 9.29 4.78
N VAL A 12 1.67 8.74 3.79
CA VAL A 12 1.37 9.00 2.38
C VAL A 12 0.20 8.10 2.03
N ALA A 13 -1.00 8.65 2.10
CA ALA A 13 -2.22 8.00 1.64
C ALA A 13 -2.41 8.17 0.12
N ALA A 14 -1.42 7.87 -0.67
CA ALA A 14 -1.65 7.08 -1.85
C ALA A 14 -1.75 5.65 -1.30
N VAL A 15 -2.56 4.77 -1.85
CA VAL A 15 -2.49 3.34 -1.50
C VAL A 15 -1.16 2.80 -2.04
N ILE A 16 -0.07 3.40 -1.59
CA ILE A 16 1.21 2.78 -1.52
C ILE A 16 1.11 2.03 -0.21
N LEU A 17 0.80 0.74 -0.29
CA LEU A 17 1.10 -0.20 0.77
C LEU A 17 2.64 -0.21 0.92
N THR A 18 3.19 0.92 1.36
CA THR A 18 4.54 0.93 1.88
C THR A 18 4.44 0.15 3.18
N ALA A 19 5.24 -0.89 3.30
CA ALA A 19 5.51 -1.50 4.58
C ALA A 19 5.71 -0.36 5.58
N ALA A 20 4.69 -0.09 6.39
CA ALA A 20 4.76 0.94 7.40
C ALA A 20 6.00 0.62 8.23
N GLY A 21 6.95 1.55 8.32
CA GLY A 21 8.19 1.34 9.04
C GLY A 21 7.91 1.01 10.50
N PHE A 22 7.78 -0.26 10.80
CA PHE A 22 7.62 -0.76 12.15
C PHE A 22 8.98 -0.69 12.84
N ALA A 23 9.18 0.28 13.73
CA ALA A 23 10.31 0.27 14.64
C ALA A 23 10.08 -0.86 15.66
N ILE A 24 10.65 -2.03 15.42
CA ILE A 24 10.60 -3.15 16.33
C ILE A 24 11.79 -3.03 17.28
N SER A 25 11.54 -2.66 18.54
CA SER A 25 12.50 -2.74 19.64
C SER A 25 12.36 -4.11 20.29
N GLY A 26 13.49 -4.83 20.38
CA GLY A 26 13.63 -6.24 20.78
C GLY A 26 12.84 -6.75 21.98
N ASN A 27 12.52 -8.03 21.90
CA ASN A 27 12.23 -9.09 22.90
C ASN A 27 11.67 -8.68 24.28
N VAL A 28 10.64 -7.86 24.31
CA VAL A 28 9.66 -7.79 25.39
C VAL A 28 8.34 -8.20 24.74
N VAL A 29 7.53 -9.04 25.38
CA VAL A 29 6.14 -9.22 24.96
C VAL A 29 5.49 -7.85 25.10
N ALA A 30 5.53 -7.07 24.03
CA ALA A 30 4.94 -5.74 24.00
C ALA A 30 3.43 -5.91 24.18
N ALA A 31 2.83 -5.03 24.96
CA ALA A 31 1.37 -4.94 25.00
C ALA A 31 0.85 -4.75 23.56
N PRO A 32 -0.30 -5.33 23.20
CA PRO A 32 -0.88 -5.12 21.89
C PRO A 32 -1.09 -3.61 21.65
N GLU A 33 -0.65 -3.14 20.49
CA GLU A 33 -0.89 -1.77 20.04
C GLU A 33 -2.02 -1.80 19.02
N ILE A 34 -2.92 -0.83 19.10
CA ILE A 34 -4.01 -0.64 18.15
C ILE A 34 -3.75 0.67 17.42
N SER A 35 -3.73 0.62 16.11
CA SER A 35 -3.67 1.79 15.25
C SER A 35 -4.85 1.82 14.29
N ALA A 36 -5.29 3.01 13.93
CA ALA A 36 -6.30 3.21 12.92
C ALA A 36 -6.02 4.51 12.16
N SER A 37 -6.46 4.57 10.91
CA SER A 37 -6.45 5.81 10.14
C SER A 37 -7.72 5.97 9.32
N ALA A 38 -7.97 7.22 8.88
CA ALA A 38 -8.96 7.54 7.88
C ALA A 38 -8.34 8.50 6.86
N ALA A 39 -8.66 8.33 5.59
CA ALA A 39 -8.12 9.16 4.53
C ALA A 39 -9.18 9.50 3.47
N VAL A 40 -8.93 10.61 2.76
CA VAL A 40 -9.63 10.96 1.54
C VAL A 40 -8.60 11.31 0.48
N ALA A 41 -8.79 10.80 -0.73
CA ALA A 41 -7.98 11.12 -1.89
C ALA A 41 -8.84 11.66 -3.03
N SER A 42 -8.25 12.48 -3.90
CA SER A 42 -8.96 13.03 -5.08
C SER A 42 -9.41 11.95 -6.07
N THR A 43 -8.74 10.82 -6.09
CA THR A 43 -9.09 9.62 -6.82
C THR A 43 -8.47 8.39 -6.16
N TYR A 44 -8.92 7.18 -6.54
CA TYR A 44 -8.29 5.93 -6.10
C TYR A 44 -7.20 5.53 -7.10
N LEU A 45 -5.94 5.71 -6.69
CA LEU A 45 -4.77 5.24 -7.43
C LEU A 45 -4.38 3.84 -6.94
N TRP A 46 -4.47 2.83 -7.80
CA TRP A 46 -4.05 1.46 -7.50
C TRP A 46 -2.91 1.04 -8.43
N ARG A 47 -1.70 0.88 -7.88
CA ARG A 47 -0.51 0.40 -8.62
C ARG A 47 -0.30 1.14 -9.96
N GLY A 48 -0.42 2.46 -9.97
CA GLY A 48 -0.31 3.30 -11.15
C GLY A 48 -1.63 3.56 -11.89
N TYR A 49 -2.66 2.72 -11.72
CA TYR A 49 -3.97 2.91 -12.35
C TYR A 49 -4.87 3.86 -11.57
N ASP A 50 -5.53 4.78 -12.25
CA ASP A 50 -6.63 5.57 -11.70
C ASP A 50 -7.94 4.76 -11.80
N VAL A 51 -8.16 3.85 -10.85
CA VAL A 51 -9.40 3.04 -10.79
C VAL A 51 -10.60 3.87 -10.33
N GLY A 52 -10.38 5.04 -9.74
CA GLY A 52 -11.40 5.99 -9.34
C GLY A 52 -11.94 6.85 -10.49
N SER A 53 -11.26 6.90 -11.62
CA SER A 53 -11.63 7.77 -12.76
C SER A 53 -11.93 9.21 -12.32
N GLY A 54 -11.08 9.78 -11.43
CA GLY A 54 -11.25 11.10 -10.84
C GLY A 54 -12.36 11.21 -9.78
N THR A 55 -12.97 10.10 -9.36
CA THR A 55 -13.93 10.08 -8.26
C THR A 55 -13.19 10.02 -6.92
N PRO A 56 -13.50 10.92 -5.96
CA PRO A 56 -12.86 10.89 -4.66
C PRO A 56 -13.04 9.55 -3.93
N ALA A 57 -11.96 9.04 -3.36
CA ALA A 57 -11.95 7.84 -2.55
C ALA A 57 -11.87 8.19 -1.06
N VAL A 58 -12.66 7.47 -0.24
CA VAL A 58 -12.57 7.48 1.22
C VAL A 58 -12.07 6.12 1.66
N SER A 59 -11.00 6.09 2.43
CA SER A 59 -10.40 4.85 2.93
C SER A 59 -10.13 4.93 4.43
N GLY A 60 -9.86 3.78 5.03
CA GLY A 60 -9.45 3.69 6.42
C GLY A 60 -8.94 2.31 6.76
N ASP A 61 -8.19 2.24 7.86
CA ASP A 61 -7.65 0.98 8.38
C ASP A 61 -7.82 0.89 9.89
N LEU A 62 -7.80 -0.36 10.34
CA LEU A 62 -7.66 -0.74 11.74
C LEU A 62 -6.69 -1.91 11.82
N MET A 63 -5.64 -1.76 12.63
CA MET A 63 -4.63 -2.78 12.81
C MET A 63 -4.34 -3.01 14.29
N VAL A 64 -4.09 -4.25 14.64
CA VAL A 64 -3.53 -4.67 15.93
C VAL A 64 -2.16 -5.30 15.71
N SER A 65 -1.17 -4.92 16.53
CA SER A 65 0.19 -5.45 16.45
C SER A 65 0.75 -5.80 17.83
N SER A 66 1.64 -6.79 17.89
CA SER A 66 2.37 -7.17 19.09
C SER A 66 3.61 -8.00 18.72
N GLY A 67 4.80 -7.57 19.17
CA GLY A 67 6.05 -8.34 19.02
C GLY A 67 6.41 -8.68 17.57
N GLY A 68 6.09 -7.79 16.64
CA GLY A 68 6.31 -7.97 15.20
C GLY A 68 5.16 -8.61 14.45
N ALA A 69 4.29 -9.38 15.11
CA ALA A 69 3.07 -9.89 14.51
C ALA A 69 2.01 -8.77 14.39
N TYR A 70 1.26 -8.77 13.31
CA TYR A 70 0.15 -7.84 13.11
C TYR A 70 -0.98 -8.46 12.30
N ALA A 71 -2.17 -7.93 12.47
CA ALA A 71 -3.33 -8.22 11.64
C ALA A 71 -4.25 -7.01 11.58
N GLY A 72 -4.97 -6.86 10.48
CA GLY A 72 -5.86 -5.71 10.31
C GLY A 72 -6.86 -5.86 9.18
N ILE A 73 -7.64 -4.79 9.05
CA ILE A 73 -8.55 -4.57 7.95
C ILE A 73 -8.28 -3.18 7.35
N TRP A 74 -8.30 -3.10 6.04
CA TRP A 74 -8.34 -1.84 5.31
C TRP A 74 -9.57 -1.85 4.41
N GLY A 75 -10.12 -0.68 4.12
CA GLY A 75 -11.24 -0.56 3.20
C GLY A 75 -11.21 0.77 2.46
N SER A 76 -11.74 0.77 1.24
CA SER A 76 -11.88 1.97 0.40
C SER A 76 -13.16 1.95 -0.41
N SER A 77 -13.63 3.16 -0.69
CA SER A 77 -14.57 3.47 -1.75
C SER A 77 -13.81 4.02 -2.97
N GLY A 78 -14.51 4.29 -4.04
CA GLY A 78 -13.97 5.06 -5.17
C GLY A 78 -13.42 4.23 -6.32
N ASP A 79 -13.34 2.91 -6.22
CA ASP A 79 -13.18 2.07 -7.39
C ASP A 79 -14.49 2.07 -8.19
N THR A 80 -14.45 2.66 -9.40
CA THR A 80 -15.64 2.82 -10.23
C THR A 80 -16.09 1.52 -10.89
N SER A 81 -15.24 0.51 -10.95
CA SER A 81 -15.53 -0.80 -11.53
C SER A 81 -15.94 -1.82 -10.48
N ALA A 82 -15.24 -1.86 -9.35
CA ALA A 82 -15.45 -2.85 -8.28
C ALA A 82 -16.29 -2.31 -7.10
N GLY A 83 -16.48 -0.99 -7.00
CA GLY A 83 -17.26 -0.35 -5.93
C GLY A 83 -16.50 -0.22 -4.63
N SER A 84 -16.92 -0.93 -3.58
CA SER A 84 -16.22 -0.95 -2.30
C SER A 84 -15.26 -2.12 -2.22
N GLU A 85 -14.08 -1.86 -1.67
CA GLU A 85 -13.02 -2.83 -1.43
C GLU A 85 -12.77 -2.97 0.07
N TYR A 86 -12.55 -4.21 0.52
CA TYR A 86 -12.09 -4.52 1.87
C TYR A 86 -10.94 -5.52 1.80
N ASN A 87 -9.85 -5.23 2.51
CA ASN A 87 -8.69 -6.10 2.57
C ASN A 87 -8.48 -6.56 4.01
N LEU A 88 -8.41 -7.88 4.20
CA LEU A 88 -7.97 -8.47 5.46
C LEU A 88 -6.51 -8.86 5.29
N PHE A 89 -5.69 -8.49 6.25
CA PHE A 89 -4.27 -8.79 6.20
C PHE A 89 -3.73 -9.26 7.54
N ALA A 90 -2.68 -10.07 7.47
CA ALA A 90 -1.88 -10.45 8.63
C ALA A 90 -0.43 -10.67 8.21
N GLY A 91 0.51 -10.38 9.10
CA GLY A 91 1.93 -10.47 8.78
C GLY A 91 2.82 -10.52 10.02
N TYR A 92 4.11 -10.59 9.73
CA TYR A 92 5.17 -10.52 10.71
C TYR A 92 6.33 -9.70 10.18
N ALA A 93 6.67 -8.64 10.91
CA ALA A 93 7.78 -7.76 10.59
C ALA A 93 8.90 -7.89 11.61
N PHE A 94 10.15 -7.88 11.15
CA PHE A 94 11.34 -7.98 12.00
C PHE A 94 12.54 -7.26 11.37
N GLU A 95 13.56 -7.04 12.19
CA GLU A 95 14.83 -6.45 11.71
C GLU A 95 15.98 -7.45 11.78
N LEU A 96 16.83 -7.43 10.75
CA LEU A 96 18.03 -8.25 10.67
C LEU A 96 19.21 -7.37 10.21
N GLY A 97 20.08 -6.95 11.14
CA GLY A 97 21.29 -6.19 10.83
C GLY A 97 21.02 -4.86 10.12
N GLY A 98 19.92 -4.16 10.46
CA GLY A 98 19.51 -2.91 9.83
C GLY A 98 18.68 -3.08 8.55
N LEU A 99 18.44 -4.30 8.11
CA LEU A 99 17.45 -4.66 7.10
C LEU A 99 16.11 -4.91 7.78
N SER A 100 15.09 -4.14 7.44
CA SER A 100 13.71 -4.47 7.82
C SER A 100 13.13 -5.50 6.85
N VAL A 101 12.43 -6.48 7.39
CA VAL A 101 11.77 -7.55 6.64
C VAL A 101 10.32 -7.63 7.09
N ASP A 102 9.40 -7.65 6.14
CA ASP A 102 7.98 -7.87 6.34
C ASP A 102 7.51 -9.06 5.49
N LEU A 103 6.76 -9.96 6.10
CA LEU A 103 6.11 -11.07 5.42
C LEU A 103 4.63 -11.04 5.77
N SER A 104 3.77 -10.91 4.77
CA SER A 104 2.33 -10.82 5.01
C SER A 104 1.49 -11.55 3.96
N VAL A 105 0.25 -11.79 4.33
CA VAL A 105 -0.79 -12.30 3.45
C VAL A 105 -1.93 -11.30 3.45
N TRP A 106 -2.40 -10.98 2.25
CA TRP A 106 -3.49 -10.06 1.99
C TRP A 106 -4.63 -10.80 1.31
N ASN A 107 -5.85 -10.50 1.71
CA ASN A 107 -7.05 -11.04 1.11
C ASN A 107 -7.96 -9.90 0.68
N TRP A 108 -8.24 -9.85 -0.62
CA TRP A 108 -9.00 -8.80 -1.28
C TRP A 108 -10.46 -9.21 -1.40
N ILE A 109 -11.39 -8.38 -0.94
CA ILE A 109 -12.81 -8.66 -0.89
C ILE A 109 -13.57 -7.54 -1.59
N TYR A 110 -14.33 -7.88 -2.61
CA TYR A 110 -15.20 -6.99 -3.37
C TYR A 110 -16.64 -7.46 -3.25
N PRO A 111 -17.45 -6.91 -2.31
CA PRO A 111 -18.76 -7.44 -1.99
C PRO A 111 -19.82 -7.13 -3.04
N THR A 112 -19.60 -6.14 -3.91
CA THR A 112 -20.60 -5.69 -4.89
C THR A 112 -20.35 -6.22 -6.29
N THR A 113 -19.10 -6.15 -6.74
CA THR A 113 -18.65 -6.71 -8.02
C THR A 113 -17.21 -7.16 -7.87
N SER A 114 -16.69 -7.96 -8.80
CA SER A 114 -15.30 -8.33 -8.89
C SER A 114 -14.71 -7.78 -10.18
N THR A 115 -13.51 -7.28 -10.12
CA THR A 115 -12.66 -6.98 -11.29
C THR A 115 -12.31 -8.23 -12.09
N LEU A 116 -12.43 -9.42 -11.46
CA LEU A 116 -12.13 -10.72 -12.05
C LEU A 116 -13.40 -11.39 -12.59
N GLY A 117 -13.98 -10.86 -13.67
CA GLY A 117 -15.01 -11.54 -14.43
C GLY A 117 -16.48 -11.29 -14.01
N GLY A 118 -16.75 -10.25 -13.22
CA GLY A 118 -18.11 -9.79 -12.93
C GLY A 118 -18.82 -10.50 -11.77
N GLU A 119 -18.17 -11.37 -11.03
CA GLU A 119 -18.66 -11.97 -9.79
C GLU A 119 -18.08 -11.27 -8.56
N ASN A 120 -18.77 -11.35 -7.42
CA ASN A 120 -18.27 -10.83 -6.15
C ASN A 120 -17.06 -11.64 -5.70
N ALA A 121 -15.96 -10.97 -5.30
CA ALA A 121 -14.85 -11.63 -4.65
C ALA A 121 -15.08 -11.68 -3.13
N ARG A 122 -15.06 -12.89 -2.57
CA ARG A 122 -15.22 -13.19 -1.16
C ARG A 122 -13.86 -13.48 -0.52
N PHE A 123 -13.88 -13.65 0.79
CA PHE A 123 -12.69 -14.10 1.51
C PHE A 123 -12.13 -15.40 0.91
N GLY A 124 -10.85 -15.37 0.52
CA GLY A 124 -10.13 -16.49 -0.08
C GLY A 124 -10.13 -16.50 -1.62
N ASP A 125 -10.99 -15.73 -2.27
CA ASP A 125 -11.09 -15.74 -3.74
C ASP A 125 -9.91 -15.00 -4.38
N ILE A 126 -9.42 -13.92 -3.75
CA ILE A 126 -8.25 -13.16 -4.19
C ILE A 126 -7.30 -13.02 -3.01
N SER A 127 -6.09 -13.54 -3.15
CA SER A 127 -5.09 -13.49 -2.09
C SER A 127 -3.69 -13.24 -2.64
N GLU A 128 -2.93 -12.44 -1.92
CA GLU A 128 -1.52 -12.15 -2.22
C GLU A 128 -0.63 -12.48 -1.03
N VAL A 129 0.53 -13.03 -1.30
CA VAL A 129 1.67 -13.09 -0.39
C VAL A 129 2.57 -11.92 -0.68
N VAL A 130 3.01 -11.21 0.36
CA VAL A 130 3.82 -10.00 0.21
C VAL A 130 5.12 -10.13 0.97
N LEU A 131 6.22 -9.81 0.32
CA LEU A 131 7.55 -9.64 0.91
C LEU A 131 7.96 -8.18 0.80
N GLY A 132 8.12 -7.51 1.94
CA GLY A 132 8.69 -6.16 2.04
C GLY A 132 10.12 -6.21 2.59
N LEU A 133 11.01 -5.43 1.99
CA LEU A 133 12.39 -5.22 2.45
C LEU A 133 12.67 -3.72 2.53
N GLY A 134 13.36 -3.28 3.60
CA GLY A 134 13.77 -1.87 3.75
C GLY A 134 15.20 -1.76 4.28
N TYR A 135 15.98 -0.86 3.68
CA TYR A 135 17.32 -0.54 4.16
C TYR A 135 17.63 0.95 3.97
N GLY A 136 17.81 1.66 5.07
CA GLY A 136 17.98 3.12 5.04
C GLY A 136 16.79 3.83 4.39
N PRO A 137 16.99 4.63 3.35
CA PRO A 137 15.90 5.29 2.63
C PRO A 137 15.26 4.43 1.53
N PHE A 138 15.75 3.22 1.29
CA PHE A 138 15.33 2.38 0.17
C PHE A 138 14.38 1.27 0.62
N SER A 139 13.42 0.94 -0.24
CA SER A 139 12.49 -0.18 -0.05
C SER A 139 12.36 -0.99 -1.33
N PHE A 140 12.05 -2.28 -1.15
CA PHE A 140 11.62 -3.18 -2.19
C PHE A 140 10.41 -3.95 -1.68
N THR A 141 9.37 -4.10 -2.51
CA THR A 141 8.23 -4.95 -2.16
C THR A 141 7.88 -5.85 -3.33
N TYR A 142 7.62 -7.10 -3.03
CA TYR A 142 7.17 -8.13 -3.95
C TYR A 142 5.79 -8.63 -3.53
N TYR A 143 4.87 -8.67 -4.47
CA TYR A 143 3.52 -9.18 -4.31
C TYR A 143 3.32 -10.36 -5.25
N ASP A 144 2.86 -11.47 -4.75
CA ASP A 144 2.55 -12.69 -5.49
C ASP A 144 1.07 -13.04 -5.30
N ASN A 145 0.30 -12.96 -6.35
CA ASN A 145 -1.11 -13.36 -6.32
C ASN A 145 -1.19 -14.89 -6.32
N VAL A 146 -1.55 -15.46 -5.17
CA VAL A 146 -1.62 -16.90 -4.94
C VAL A 146 -3.03 -17.47 -5.10
N ALA A 147 -4.04 -16.61 -5.21
CA ALA A 147 -5.42 -16.98 -5.49
C ALA A 147 -6.13 -15.85 -6.24
N GLY A 148 -6.99 -16.22 -7.19
CA GLY A 148 -7.77 -15.31 -8.03
C GLY A 148 -7.14 -15.12 -9.39
N ASP A 149 -6.04 -14.41 -9.49
CA ASP A 149 -5.24 -14.20 -10.69
C ASP A 149 -3.84 -14.79 -10.50
N SER A 150 -3.77 -16.09 -10.28
CA SER A 150 -2.52 -16.77 -9.96
C SER A 150 -1.51 -16.64 -11.09
N GLY A 151 -0.31 -16.17 -10.74
CA GLY A 151 0.77 -15.85 -11.67
C GLY A 151 0.89 -14.36 -12.00
N TYR A 152 -0.05 -13.51 -11.56
CA TYR A 152 0.16 -12.08 -11.52
C TYR A 152 1.09 -11.74 -10.35
N GLU A 153 2.12 -10.96 -10.65
CA GLU A 153 3.09 -10.46 -9.67
C GLU A 153 3.21 -8.93 -9.80
N TYR A 154 3.57 -8.29 -8.70
CA TYR A 154 3.86 -6.86 -8.72
C TYR A 154 5.09 -6.54 -7.88
N TYR A 155 5.95 -5.68 -8.40
CA TYR A 155 7.22 -5.32 -7.79
C TYR A 155 7.28 -3.81 -7.58
N THR A 156 7.84 -3.37 -6.45
CA THR A 156 8.17 -1.96 -6.25
C THR A 156 9.59 -1.75 -5.78
N LEU A 157 10.18 -0.65 -6.24
CA LEU A 157 11.39 -0.06 -5.67
C LEU A 157 11.04 1.34 -5.19
N GLY A 158 11.31 1.63 -3.92
CA GLY A 158 11.04 2.92 -3.31
C GLY A 158 12.30 3.61 -2.78
N ALA A 159 12.24 4.93 -2.69
CA ALA A 159 13.24 5.75 -2.02
C ALA A 159 12.56 6.94 -1.34
N GLU A 160 12.86 7.17 -0.05
CA GLU A 160 12.35 8.30 0.73
C GLU A 160 13.47 9.27 1.09
N LEU A 161 13.34 10.53 0.68
CA LEU A 161 14.34 11.59 0.88
C LEU A 161 13.66 12.86 1.42
N GLY A 162 13.67 13.01 2.73
CA GLY A 162 13.00 14.13 3.41
C GLY A 162 11.48 14.08 3.24
N GLN A 163 10.92 15.05 2.54
CA GLN A 163 9.48 15.13 2.26
C GLN A 163 9.10 14.49 0.91
N PHE A 164 10.08 13.97 0.17
CA PHE A 164 9.85 13.34 -1.13
C PHE A 164 9.95 11.82 -1.04
N ALA A 165 9.07 11.14 -1.74
CA ALA A 165 9.15 9.71 -1.97
C ALA A 165 9.05 9.43 -3.48
N LEU A 166 9.91 8.54 -3.95
CA LEU A 166 9.90 8.02 -5.31
C LEU A 166 9.57 6.53 -5.25
N LEU A 167 8.66 6.08 -6.09
CA LEU A 167 8.36 4.67 -6.27
C LEU A 167 8.38 4.34 -7.76
N VAL A 168 9.01 3.23 -8.10
CA VAL A 168 8.89 2.58 -9.40
C VAL A 168 8.17 1.26 -9.19
N GLY A 169 7.03 1.08 -9.85
CA GLY A 169 6.23 -0.13 -9.81
C GLY A 169 6.25 -0.84 -11.15
N ARG A 170 6.32 -2.17 -11.13
CA ARG A 170 6.22 -3.03 -12.32
C ARG A 170 5.24 -4.15 -12.08
N HIS A 171 4.30 -4.30 -12.99
CA HIS A 171 3.44 -5.47 -13.09
C HIS A 171 4.14 -6.58 -13.85
N SER A 172 3.80 -7.83 -13.55
CA SER A 172 4.14 -9.00 -14.32
C SER A 172 2.86 -9.79 -14.56
N VAL A 173 2.38 -9.75 -15.80
CA VAL A 173 1.07 -10.29 -16.19
C VAL A 173 1.27 -11.52 -17.06
N PRO A 174 0.79 -12.71 -16.66
CA PRO A 174 0.94 -13.92 -17.44
C PRO A 174 0.39 -13.80 -18.87
N GLY A 175 1.28 -13.79 -19.85
CA GLY A 175 0.90 -13.69 -21.27
C GLY A 175 0.41 -12.32 -21.73
N GLY A 176 0.51 -11.31 -20.90
CA GLY A 176 0.21 -9.89 -21.18
C GLY A 176 1.47 -9.03 -21.27
N ASP A 177 1.25 -7.73 -21.28
CA ASP A 177 2.30 -6.72 -21.14
C ASP A 177 2.66 -6.56 -19.67
N ASP A 178 3.88 -6.10 -19.38
CA ASP A 178 4.41 -5.86 -18.03
C ASP A 178 4.52 -4.34 -17.77
N PRO A 179 3.41 -3.62 -17.56
CA PRO A 179 3.45 -2.18 -17.44
C PRO A 179 4.26 -1.71 -16.22
N MET A 180 4.96 -0.60 -16.43
CA MET A 180 5.77 0.04 -15.40
C MET A 180 5.31 1.47 -15.18
N HIS A 181 5.16 1.87 -13.91
CA HIS A 181 4.82 3.23 -13.54
C HIS A 181 5.83 3.85 -12.59
N VAL A 182 5.81 5.16 -12.49
CA VAL A 182 6.61 5.96 -11.57
C VAL A 182 5.69 6.88 -10.80
N ASP A 183 5.82 6.89 -9.47
CA ASP A 183 5.12 7.78 -8.58
C ASP A 183 6.12 8.69 -7.86
N LEU A 184 5.90 9.99 -7.94
CA LEU A 184 6.62 10.99 -7.16
C LEU A 184 5.66 11.63 -6.16
N SER A 185 5.91 11.44 -4.88
CA SER A 185 5.08 11.97 -3.81
C SER A 185 5.80 13.05 -3.04
N TYR A 186 5.04 14.05 -2.57
CA TYR A 186 5.50 15.12 -1.69
C TYR A 186 4.58 15.22 -0.47
N ALA A 187 5.13 15.00 0.72
CA ALA A 187 4.44 15.18 1.98
C ALA A 187 4.54 16.66 2.40
N TYR A 188 3.46 17.42 2.19
CA TYR A 188 3.40 18.82 2.61
C TYR A 188 3.46 18.95 4.15
N ASN A 189 2.77 18.06 4.83
CA ASN A 189 2.78 17.89 6.29
C ASN A 189 2.40 16.46 6.66
N ASN A 190 2.17 16.18 7.95
CA ASN A 190 1.84 14.83 8.44
C ASN A 190 0.48 14.29 7.93
N ASN A 191 -0.35 15.13 7.32
CA ASN A 191 -1.70 14.74 6.91
C ASN A 191 -1.93 14.92 5.40
N LEU A 192 -1.32 15.93 4.78
CA LEU A 192 -1.56 16.31 3.38
C LEU A 192 -0.37 15.91 2.51
N SER A 193 -0.64 15.21 1.44
CA SER A 193 0.34 14.82 0.43
C SER A 193 -0.18 15.03 -0.99
N PHE A 194 0.76 15.12 -1.92
CA PHE A 194 0.54 15.23 -3.36
C PHE A 194 1.34 14.15 -4.06
N THR A 195 0.74 13.47 -5.02
CA THR A 195 1.41 12.43 -5.81
C THR A 195 1.21 12.68 -7.29
N LEU A 196 2.30 12.60 -8.05
CA LEU A 196 2.30 12.48 -9.50
C LEU A 196 2.56 11.02 -9.85
N SER A 197 1.71 10.41 -10.66
CA SER A 197 1.85 9.03 -11.12
C SER A 197 1.69 8.95 -12.62
N GLN A 198 2.55 8.18 -13.26
CA GLN A 198 2.50 7.97 -14.70
C GLN A 198 3.05 6.61 -15.08
N PHE A 199 2.40 5.91 -16.00
CA PHE A 199 2.98 4.77 -16.69
C PHE A 199 4.10 5.24 -17.62
N VAL A 200 5.21 4.52 -17.63
CA VAL A 200 6.41 4.83 -18.42
C VAL A 200 6.75 3.75 -19.45
N SER A 201 6.10 2.61 -19.40
CA SER A 201 6.19 1.55 -20.40
C SER A 201 4.95 0.65 -20.41
N ASP A 202 4.65 0.08 -21.57
CA ASP A 202 3.74 -1.06 -21.81
C ASP A 202 2.27 -0.86 -21.35
N GLU A 203 1.81 0.40 -21.18
CA GLU A 203 0.42 0.71 -20.87
C GLU A 203 -0.09 1.82 -21.81
N PRO A 204 -0.49 1.47 -23.05
CA PRO A 204 -0.86 2.46 -24.06
C PRO A 204 -2.20 3.16 -23.80
N ASP A 205 -3.07 2.57 -22.99
CA ASP A 205 -4.41 3.09 -22.73
C ASP A 205 -4.49 4.03 -21.52
N ASP A 206 -3.44 4.10 -20.68
CA ASP A 206 -3.38 4.93 -19.45
C ASP A 206 -2.02 5.61 -19.26
N ASP A 207 -1.52 6.27 -20.30
CA ASP A 207 -0.25 7.00 -20.31
C ASP A 207 -0.34 8.43 -19.72
N ASN A 208 -1.53 8.85 -19.29
CA ASN A 208 -1.74 10.20 -18.77
C ASN A 208 -1.07 10.39 -17.41
N LEU A 209 -0.49 11.59 -17.23
CA LEU A 209 0.01 12.01 -15.92
C LEU A 209 -1.18 12.21 -14.97
N LYS A 210 -1.17 11.49 -13.86
CA LYS A 210 -2.17 11.57 -12.79
C LYS A 210 -1.65 12.45 -11.67
N PHE A 211 -2.51 13.32 -11.15
CA PHE A 211 -2.22 14.16 -9.99
C PHE A 211 -3.20 13.84 -8.87
N ILE A 212 -2.70 13.34 -7.76
CA ILE A 212 -3.48 12.91 -6.62
C ILE A 212 -3.20 13.82 -5.42
N VAL A 213 -4.26 14.29 -4.78
CA VAL A 213 -4.22 14.98 -3.49
C VAL A 213 -4.81 14.05 -2.45
N SER A 214 -4.07 13.80 -1.37
CA SER A 214 -4.51 12.91 -0.30
C SER A 214 -4.41 13.60 1.05
N TYR A 215 -5.44 13.41 1.88
CA TYR A 215 -5.46 13.88 3.25
C TYR A 215 -5.78 12.70 4.18
N SER A 216 -4.91 12.44 5.16
CA SER A 216 -5.01 11.31 6.08
C SER A 216 -4.98 11.80 7.53
N ILE A 217 -5.77 11.16 8.37
CA ILE A 217 -5.84 11.44 9.80
C ILE A 217 -5.54 10.14 10.56
N PRO A 218 -4.41 10.06 11.30
CA PRO A 218 -4.18 8.96 12.23
C PRO A 218 -5.17 9.07 13.38
N ILE A 219 -5.79 7.95 13.74
CA ILE A 219 -6.68 7.80 14.88
C ILE A 219 -5.90 7.00 15.92
N SER A 220 -5.08 7.70 16.72
CA SER A 220 -4.32 7.06 17.80
C SER A 220 -5.06 7.22 19.14
N HIS A 221 -5.03 6.15 19.93
CA HIS A 221 -5.40 6.18 21.35
C HIS A 221 -4.15 6.15 22.19
#